data_4220a15fc32fd243967d043ea20f42f1
#
_entry.id   4220a15fc32fd243967d043ea20f42f1
#
_cell.length_a   1.000
_cell.length_b   1.000
_cell.length_c   1.000
_cell.angle_alpha   90.00
_cell.angle_beta   90.00
_cell.angle_gamma   90.00
#
_symmetry.space_group_name_H-M   'P 1'
#
loop_
_entity.id
_entity.type
_entity.pdbx_description
1 polymer ?
#
loop_
_entity_poly.entity_id
_entity_poly.type
_entity_poly.pdbx_seq_one_letter_code
_entity_poly.pdbx_strand_id
1 'polypeptide(L)'
;MQDIVAKLTAKDDKYACAIADKIISESRDTDEWYEFFDAFASLLNHPKSLVRNRVLYILSANAQWDDENRFDAIISDYLSHVTDDKPITARQCIKALAQVGVAKPQYIPRILLCFQETDLSKYKDSMRPLIERDMTETKKALIEQL
;
A
#
# COMPACT_ATOMS: atom_id res chain seq x y z
N MET A 1 11.82 -15.40 9.11
CA MET A 1 11.89 -13.95 8.82
C MET A 1 12.58 -13.65 7.49
N GLN A 2 13.86 -14.01 7.35
CA GLN A 2 14.58 -13.82 6.08
C GLN A 2 13.90 -14.54 4.91
N ASP A 3 13.30 -15.69 5.21
CA ASP A 3 12.61 -16.46 4.17
C ASP A 3 11.47 -15.69 3.52
N ILE A 4 10.74 -14.86 4.28
CA ILE A 4 9.61 -14.15 3.69
C ILE A 4 10.07 -13.05 2.74
N VAL A 5 11.16 -12.35 3.06
CA VAL A 5 11.74 -11.36 2.16
C VAL A 5 12.23 -12.04 0.88
N ALA A 6 12.92 -13.17 1.02
CA ALA A 6 13.41 -13.93 -0.14
C ALA A 6 12.25 -14.41 -1.02
N LYS A 7 11.16 -14.86 -0.43
CA LYS A 7 9.98 -15.32 -1.17
C LYS A 7 9.29 -14.18 -1.93
N LEU A 8 9.18 -13.02 -1.29
CA LEU A 8 8.52 -11.86 -1.89
C LEU A 8 9.36 -11.20 -2.98
N THR A 9 10.68 -11.40 -2.95
CA THR A 9 11.61 -10.84 -3.94
C THR A 9 12.11 -11.88 -4.94
N ALA A 10 11.52 -13.07 -4.95
CA ALA A 10 11.93 -14.13 -5.85
C ALA A 10 11.81 -13.71 -7.32
N LYS A 11 12.73 -14.22 -8.16
CA LYS A 11 12.74 -13.90 -9.59
C LYS A 11 11.48 -14.37 -10.31
N ASP A 12 10.92 -15.48 -9.87
CA ASP A 12 9.65 -15.98 -10.40
C ASP A 12 8.51 -15.13 -9.84
N ASP A 13 8.03 -14.19 -10.64
CA ASP A 13 6.98 -13.27 -10.22
C ASP A 13 5.66 -13.99 -9.91
N LYS A 14 5.36 -15.04 -10.63
CA LYS A 14 4.14 -15.82 -10.39
C LYS A 14 4.17 -16.44 -9.00
N TYR A 15 5.31 -17.03 -8.64
CA TYR A 15 5.51 -17.60 -7.31
C TYR A 15 5.41 -16.53 -6.23
N ALA A 16 6.14 -15.42 -6.39
CA ALA A 16 6.17 -14.34 -5.40
C ALA A 16 4.78 -13.70 -5.24
N CYS A 17 4.04 -13.56 -6.34
CA CYS A 17 2.68 -13.04 -6.30
C CYS A 17 1.75 -13.97 -5.51
N ALA A 18 1.87 -15.30 -5.71
CA ALA A 18 1.07 -16.27 -4.98
C ALA A 18 1.35 -16.22 -3.48
N ILE A 19 2.63 -16.05 -3.10
CA ILE A 19 3.01 -15.87 -1.69
C ILE A 19 2.37 -14.60 -1.12
N ALA A 20 2.45 -13.49 -1.84
CA ALA A 20 1.84 -12.23 -1.40
C ALA A 20 0.33 -12.37 -1.23
N ASP A 21 -0.35 -12.99 -2.19
CA ASP A 21 -1.81 -13.18 -2.13
C ASP A 21 -2.21 -14.00 -0.92
N LYS A 22 -1.42 -15.04 -0.59
CA LYS A 22 -1.67 -15.86 0.59
C LYS A 22 -1.53 -15.03 1.87
N ILE A 23 -0.46 -14.23 1.97
CA ILE A 23 -0.24 -13.37 3.13
C ILE A 23 -1.39 -12.37 3.29
N ILE A 24 -1.79 -11.72 2.19
CA ILE A 24 -2.88 -10.74 2.21
C ILE A 24 -4.18 -11.40 2.67
N SER A 25 -4.51 -12.57 2.13
CA SER A 25 -5.72 -13.29 2.48
C SER A 25 -5.73 -13.67 3.97
N GLU A 26 -4.64 -14.24 4.47
CA GLU A 26 -4.53 -14.63 5.87
C GLU A 26 -4.56 -13.41 6.81
N SER A 27 -3.96 -12.30 6.38
CA SER A 27 -3.91 -11.08 7.19
C SER A 27 -5.28 -10.42 7.38
N ARG A 28 -6.26 -10.74 6.53
CA ARG A 28 -7.63 -10.24 6.72
C ARG A 28 -8.29 -10.83 7.96
N ASP A 29 -7.91 -12.06 8.32
CA ASP A 29 -8.58 -12.82 9.36
C ASP A 29 -7.74 -12.99 10.63
N THR A 30 -6.41 -12.94 10.52
CA THR A 30 -5.50 -13.17 11.64
C THR A 30 -4.36 -12.16 11.63
N ASP A 31 -3.73 -12.00 12.82
CA ASP A 31 -2.58 -11.11 12.99
C ASP A 31 -1.23 -11.83 12.90
N GLU A 32 -1.24 -13.07 12.40
CA GLU A 32 -0.03 -13.90 12.37
C GLU A 32 1.13 -13.26 11.62
N TRP A 33 0.84 -12.48 10.58
CA TRP A 33 1.85 -11.83 9.76
C TRP A 33 2.33 -10.49 10.31
N TYR A 34 1.63 -9.94 11.29
CA TYR A 34 1.97 -8.62 11.81
C TYR A 34 3.37 -8.57 12.42
N GLU A 35 3.85 -9.66 13.02
CA GLU A 35 5.20 -9.70 13.58
C GLU A 35 6.29 -9.44 12.54
N PHE A 36 5.99 -9.65 11.27
CA PHE A 36 6.90 -9.41 10.14
C PHE A 36 6.71 -8.03 9.50
N PHE A 37 5.97 -7.15 10.15
CA PHE A 37 5.65 -5.82 9.61
C PHE A 37 6.90 -5.07 9.15
N ASP A 38 7.96 -5.06 9.97
CA ASP A 38 9.17 -4.33 9.63
C ASP A 38 9.88 -4.94 8.42
N ALA A 39 9.80 -6.25 8.24
CA ALA A 39 10.35 -6.92 7.07
C ALA A 39 9.61 -6.49 5.80
N PHE A 40 8.28 -6.43 5.85
CA PHE A 40 7.48 -5.95 4.72
C PHE A 40 7.78 -4.48 4.44
N ALA A 41 7.86 -3.65 5.47
CA ALA A 41 8.16 -2.23 5.34
C ALA A 41 9.53 -1.98 4.69
N SER A 42 10.50 -2.86 4.94
CA SER A 42 11.83 -2.76 4.35
C SER A 42 11.81 -2.88 2.83
N LEU A 43 10.76 -3.44 2.25
CA LEU A 43 10.61 -3.63 0.81
C LEU A 43 9.79 -2.52 0.14
N LEU A 44 9.33 -1.54 0.91
CA LEU A 44 8.43 -0.50 0.40
C LEU A 44 9.08 0.34 -0.71
N ASN A 45 10.39 0.52 -0.65
CA ASN A 45 11.15 1.27 -1.65
C ASN A 45 12.02 0.37 -2.52
N HIS A 46 11.67 -0.91 -2.64
CA HIS A 46 12.41 -1.85 -3.46
C HIS A 46 12.44 -1.38 -4.92
N PRO A 47 13.58 -1.55 -5.66
CA PRO A 47 13.69 -1.10 -7.04
C PRO A 47 12.66 -1.71 -7.99
N LYS A 48 12.22 -2.94 -7.73
CA LYS A 48 11.28 -3.65 -8.59
C LYS A 48 9.84 -3.27 -8.19
N SER A 49 9.10 -2.69 -9.12
CA SER A 49 7.74 -2.21 -8.85
C SER A 49 6.80 -3.33 -8.42
N LEU A 50 6.98 -4.55 -8.96
CA LEU A 50 6.13 -5.67 -8.56
C LEU A 50 6.31 -6.02 -7.08
N VAL A 51 7.52 -5.87 -6.53
CA VAL A 51 7.76 -6.06 -5.10
C VAL A 51 7.05 -4.96 -4.31
N ARG A 52 7.16 -3.70 -4.74
CA ARG A 52 6.46 -2.60 -4.09
C ARG A 52 4.94 -2.83 -4.07
N ASN A 53 4.38 -3.28 -5.20
CA ASN A 53 2.95 -3.59 -5.27
C ASN A 53 2.53 -4.62 -4.22
N ARG A 54 3.33 -5.66 -4.05
CA ARG A 54 3.04 -6.74 -3.10
C ARG A 54 2.97 -6.21 -1.67
N VAL A 55 3.98 -5.45 -1.26
CA VAL A 55 4.04 -5.00 0.13
C VAL A 55 3.07 -3.87 0.44
N LEU A 56 2.69 -3.05 -0.53
CA LEU A 56 1.64 -2.06 -0.32
C LEU A 56 0.35 -2.72 0.17
N TYR A 57 -0.05 -3.82 -0.45
CA TYR A 57 -1.26 -4.54 -0.05
C TYR A 57 -1.09 -5.36 1.23
N ILE A 58 0.10 -5.96 1.44
CA ILE A 58 0.37 -6.69 2.68
C ILE A 58 0.30 -5.73 3.86
N LEU A 59 0.94 -4.57 3.75
CA LEU A 59 0.94 -3.58 4.82
C LEU A 59 -0.47 -3.04 5.08
N SER A 60 -1.24 -2.76 4.03
CA SER A 60 -2.61 -2.29 4.22
C SER A 60 -3.49 -3.33 4.91
N ALA A 61 -3.31 -4.60 4.58
CA ALA A 61 -4.06 -5.68 5.23
C ALA A 61 -3.71 -5.83 6.71
N ASN A 62 -2.50 -5.44 7.10
CA ASN A 62 -2.03 -5.51 8.48
C ASN A 62 -2.26 -4.21 9.26
N ALA A 63 -2.77 -3.16 8.62
CA ALA A 63 -3.07 -1.91 9.33
C ALA A 63 -4.06 -2.12 10.48
N GLN A 64 -5.03 -3.01 10.31
CA GLN A 64 -6.02 -3.32 11.34
C GLN A 64 -5.41 -3.94 12.61
N TRP A 65 -4.22 -4.55 12.49
CA TRP A 65 -3.54 -5.19 13.61
C TRP A 65 -2.48 -4.30 14.25
N ASP A 66 -2.32 -3.06 13.75
CA ASP A 66 -1.20 -2.18 14.10
C ASP A 66 -1.43 -1.43 15.41
N ASP A 67 -1.62 -2.16 16.50
CA ASP A 67 -1.80 -1.57 17.82
C ASP A 67 -0.52 -0.91 18.33
N GLU A 68 0.63 -1.32 17.81
CA GLU A 68 1.92 -0.75 18.18
C GLU A 68 2.28 0.53 17.39
N ASN A 69 1.39 0.96 16.49
CA ASN A 69 1.58 2.16 15.67
C ASN A 69 2.87 2.14 14.84
N ARG A 70 3.23 0.98 14.30
CA ARG A 70 4.40 0.86 13.41
C ARG A 70 4.21 1.62 12.11
N PHE A 71 2.95 1.85 11.69
CA PHE A 71 2.66 2.67 10.52
C PHE A 71 3.15 4.11 10.66
N ASP A 72 3.27 4.64 11.88
CA ASP A 72 3.76 6.00 12.08
C ASP A 72 5.15 6.19 11.46
N ALA A 73 5.99 5.16 11.52
CA ALA A 73 7.34 5.23 10.97
C ALA A 73 7.39 5.17 9.45
N ILE A 74 6.34 4.62 8.80
CA ILE A 74 6.38 4.39 7.35
C ILE A 74 5.32 5.16 6.58
N ILE A 75 4.43 5.89 7.26
CA ILE A 75 3.31 6.53 6.56
C ILE A 75 3.79 7.53 5.50
N SER A 76 4.86 8.27 5.74
CA SER A 76 5.40 9.20 4.75
C SER A 76 5.89 8.47 3.51
N ASP A 77 6.65 7.38 3.69
CA ASP A 77 7.14 6.57 2.57
C ASP A 77 5.98 5.90 1.84
N TYR A 78 4.99 5.41 2.59
CA TYR A 78 3.81 4.81 1.99
C TYR A 78 3.09 5.80 1.08
N LEU A 79 2.84 7.01 1.57
CA LEU A 79 2.17 8.05 0.81
C LEU A 79 2.98 8.53 -0.40
N SER A 80 4.31 8.40 -0.36
CA SER A 80 5.14 8.79 -1.50
C SER A 80 4.83 7.97 -2.75
N HIS A 81 4.29 6.76 -2.59
CA HIS A 81 3.95 5.90 -3.71
C HIS A 81 2.62 6.28 -4.40
N VAL A 82 1.90 7.25 -3.87
CA VAL A 82 0.76 7.86 -4.58
C VAL A 82 1.22 8.47 -5.91
N THR A 83 2.47 8.92 -5.96
CA THR A 83 3.11 9.42 -7.18
C THR A 83 4.31 8.56 -7.59
N ASP A 84 4.18 7.24 -7.41
CA ASP A 84 5.23 6.30 -7.82
C ASP A 84 5.59 6.48 -9.29
N ASP A 85 6.85 6.21 -9.64
CA ASP A 85 7.32 6.28 -11.02
C ASP A 85 6.54 5.35 -11.95
N LYS A 86 6.04 4.23 -11.42
CA LYS A 86 5.21 3.30 -12.17
C LYS A 86 3.74 3.60 -11.91
N PRO A 87 2.97 3.99 -12.93
CA PRO A 87 1.55 4.35 -12.72
C PRO A 87 0.72 3.22 -12.13
N ILE A 88 1.03 1.96 -12.46
CA ILE A 88 0.32 0.82 -11.86
C ILE A 88 0.55 0.80 -10.35
N THR A 89 1.79 1.03 -9.89
CA THR A 89 2.11 1.07 -8.47
C THR A 89 1.41 2.24 -7.78
N ALA A 90 1.37 3.41 -8.42
CA ALA A 90 0.63 4.56 -7.89
C ALA A 90 -0.84 4.20 -7.67
N ARG A 91 -1.48 3.56 -8.65
CA ARG A 91 -2.87 3.12 -8.54
C ARG A 91 -3.07 2.12 -7.40
N GLN A 92 -2.15 1.16 -7.26
CA GLN A 92 -2.21 0.17 -6.19
C GLN A 92 -2.12 0.85 -4.82
N CYS A 93 -1.19 1.79 -4.68
CA CYS A 93 -1.02 2.55 -3.42
C CYS A 93 -2.31 3.30 -3.06
N ILE A 94 -2.88 4.02 -4.01
CA ILE A 94 -4.09 4.82 -3.78
C ILE A 94 -5.25 3.93 -3.33
N LYS A 95 -5.43 2.79 -3.99
CA LYS A 95 -6.49 1.85 -3.62
C LYS A 95 -6.26 1.24 -2.24
N ALA A 96 -5.01 0.87 -1.94
CA ALA A 96 -4.66 0.28 -0.63
C ALA A 96 -4.86 1.27 0.52
N LEU A 97 -4.74 2.57 0.26
CA LEU A 97 -4.94 3.59 1.28
C LEU A 97 -6.36 3.64 1.82
N ALA A 98 -7.35 3.14 1.08
CA ALA A 98 -8.71 3.02 1.61
C ALA A 98 -8.72 2.11 2.83
N GLN A 99 -8.05 0.97 2.76
CA GLN A 99 -7.98 0.03 3.88
C GLN A 99 -7.15 0.59 5.03
N VAL A 100 -6.04 1.26 4.74
CA VAL A 100 -5.21 1.91 5.76
C VAL A 100 -6.02 2.93 6.54
N GLY A 101 -6.75 3.81 5.84
CA GLY A 101 -7.54 4.85 6.48
C GLY A 101 -8.71 4.31 7.29
N VAL A 102 -9.36 3.25 6.82
CA VAL A 102 -10.45 2.61 7.57
C VAL A 102 -9.91 2.01 8.88
N ALA A 103 -8.77 1.34 8.80
CA ALA A 103 -8.15 0.71 9.98
C ALA A 103 -7.54 1.73 10.93
N LYS A 104 -7.00 2.83 10.41
CA LYS A 104 -6.30 3.86 11.18
C LYS A 104 -6.81 5.25 10.79
N PRO A 105 -8.01 5.62 11.29
CA PRO A 105 -8.64 6.89 10.88
C PRO A 105 -7.82 8.15 11.16
N GLN A 106 -6.86 8.06 12.07
CA GLN A 106 -5.96 9.19 12.35
C GLN A 106 -5.15 9.63 11.11
N TYR A 107 -5.00 8.76 10.12
CA TYR A 107 -4.28 9.11 8.88
C TYR A 107 -5.18 9.71 7.81
N ILE A 108 -6.50 9.68 7.98
CA ILE A 108 -7.41 10.15 6.92
C ILE A 108 -7.12 11.60 6.51
N PRO A 109 -6.98 12.57 7.43
CA PRO A 109 -6.69 13.93 7.01
C PRO A 109 -5.39 14.03 6.19
N ARG A 110 -4.38 13.28 6.57
CA ARG A 110 -3.09 13.28 5.90
C ARG A 110 -3.17 12.66 4.51
N ILE A 111 -3.94 11.58 4.37
CA ILE A 111 -4.17 10.94 3.07
C ILE A 111 -4.90 11.90 2.13
N LEU A 112 -5.96 12.55 2.61
CA LEU A 112 -6.74 13.47 1.80
C LEU A 112 -5.91 14.68 1.37
N LEU A 113 -5.07 15.20 2.25
CA LEU A 113 -4.16 16.29 1.92
C LEU A 113 -3.16 15.87 0.86
N CYS A 114 -2.62 14.66 0.99
CA CYS A 114 -1.71 14.10 -0.01
C CYS A 114 -2.35 14.07 -1.40
N PHE A 115 -3.60 13.59 -1.49
CA PHE A 115 -4.32 13.54 -2.77
C PHE A 115 -4.54 14.95 -3.32
N GLN A 116 -4.90 15.89 -2.47
CA GLN A 116 -5.15 17.28 -2.88
C GLN A 116 -3.90 17.94 -3.45
N GLU A 117 -2.74 17.63 -2.89
CA GLU A 117 -1.47 18.23 -3.30
C GLU A 117 -0.77 17.50 -4.44
N THR A 118 -1.33 16.36 -4.88
CA THR A 118 -0.69 15.53 -5.89
C THR A 118 -0.73 16.18 -7.27
N ASP A 119 0.42 16.17 -7.94
CA ASP A 119 0.56 16.58 -9.33
C ASP A 119 0.74 15.34 -10.19
N LEU A 120 -0.21 15.07 -11.07
CA LEU A 120 -0.22 13.89 -11.94
C LEU A 120 0.36 14.16 -13.33
N SER A 121 0.96 15.33 -13.56
CA SER A 121 1.43 15.72 -14.90
C SER A 121 2.48 14.79 -15.49
N LYS A 122 3.23 14.07 -14.66
CA LYS A 122 4.25 13.12 -15.13
C LYS A 122 3.67 11.87 -15.78
N TYR A 123 2.39 11.56 -15.55
CA TYR A 123 1.78 10.37 -16.11
C TYR A 123 1.18 10.64 -17.48
N LYS A 124 1.13 9.58 -18.31
CA LYS A 124 0.56 9.66 -19.64
C LYS A 124 -0.93 10.00 -19.59
N ASP A 125 -1.43 10.62 -20.64
CA ASP A 125 -2.84 11.01 -20.77
C ASP A 125 -3.80 9.83 -20.58
N SER A 126 -3.38 8.63 -20.97
CA SER A 126 -4.21 7.42 -20.80
C SER A 126 -4.30 6.96 -19.35
N MET A 127 -3.33 7.33 -18.51
CA MET A 127 -3.26 6.88 -17.11
C MET A 127 -3.86 7.89 -16.12
N ARG A 128 -3.71 9.19 -16.40
CA ARG A 128 -4.19 10.23 -15.47
C ARG A 128 -5.64 10.08 -15.06
N PRO A 129 -6.59 9.90 -16.01
CA PRO A 129 -8.00 9.74 -15.60
C PRO A 129 -8.24 8.54 -14.71
N LEU A 130 -7.49 7.45 -14.91
CA LEU A 130 -7.62 6.25 -14.09
C LEU A 130 -7.14 6.51 -12.66
N ILE A 131 -6.02 7.21 -12.52
CA ILE A 131 -5.48 7.56 -11.20
C ILE A 131 -6.42 8.53 -10.48
N GLU A 132 -6.94 9.54 -11.19
CA GLU A 132 -7.90 10.48 -10.62
C GLU A 132 -9.17 9.78 -10.13
N ARG A 133 -9.65 8.80 -10.90
CA ARG A 133 -10.81 8.01 -10.49
C ARG A 133 -10.51 7.18 -9.23
N ASP A 134 -9.33 6.56 -9.18
CA ASP A 134 -8.92 5.80 -8.00
C ASP A 134 -8.87 6.70 -6.76
N MET A 135 -8.33 7.91 -6.89
CA MET A 135 -8.31 8.89 -5.80
C MET A 135 -9.71 9.28 -5.35
N THR A 136 -10.61 9.52 -6.31
CA THR A 136 -11.99 9.90 -6.01
C THR A 136 -12.71 8.79 -5.24
N GLU A 137 -12.54 7.55 -5.68
CA GLU A 137 -13.17 6.41 -5.02
C GLU A 137 -12.62 6.18 -3.62
N THR A 138 -11.29 6.27 -3.46
CA THR A 138 -10.66 6.12 -2.14
C THR A 138 -11.07 7.26 -1.21
N LYS A 139 -11.06 8.49 -1.71
CA LYS A 139 -11.50 9.65 -0.93
C LYS A 139 -12.92 9.47 -0.43
N LYS A 140 -13.82 9.00 -1.30
CA LYS A 140 -15.21 8.75 -0.91
C LYS A 140 -15.29 7.73 0.22
N ALA A 141 -14.57 6.62 0.10
CA ALA A 141 -14.55 5.58 1.12
C ALA A 141 -14.03 6.12 2.46
N LEU A 142 -13.00 6.97 2.43
CA LEU A 142 -12.42 7.54 3.64
C LEU A 142 -13.33 8.57 4.29
N ILE A 143 -13.99 9.41 3.50
CA ILE A 143 -14.92 10.42 4.03
C ILE A 143 -16.09 9.75 4.75
N GLU A 144 -16.55 8.62 4.28
CA GLU A 144 -17.63 7.85 4.92
C GLU A 144 -17.25 7.38 6.33
N GLN A 145 -15.94 7.32 6.66
CA GLN A 145 -15.47 6.93 7.99
C GLN A 145 -15.43 8.11 8.98
N LEU A 146 -15.56 9.32 8.50
CA LEU A 146 -15.57 10.51 9.37
C LEU A 146 -16.98 10.72 9.95
#